data_6e1883199400b9c23cfc23791e05b864
#
_entry.id   6e1883199400b9c23cfc23791e05b864
#
_cell.length_a   1.000
_cell.length_b   1.000
_cell.length_c   1.000
_cell.angle_alpha   90.00
_cell.angle_beta   90.00
_cell.angle_gamma   90.00
#
_symmetry.space_group_name_H-M   'P 1'
#
loop_
_entity.id
_entity.type
_entity.pdbx_description
1 polymer ?
#
loop_
_entity_poly.entity_id
_entity_poly.type
_entity_poly.pdbx_seq_one_letter_code
_entity_poly.pdbx_strand_id
1 'polypeptide(L)'
;GGNLDTVDLNQVEERLKALYDDKQALDTLPERARLEREFHSAGLDELVADLSNRGVPNDAVAGELQLAWWTTAFEDIVKSSAIISNQDGSAMQSAADRFTQVDVEHVRSIGPMVAQESVRRLCDMLFSRTQEANLLHTTLAGSRNVPLNRLRREHPQILAAAKPILVATPATLAAITDPAPLADTVIIDTAAHIPSIELLSIIARAKQVVVIAHRKTVTSDGLQRLIALLPSVKITDRPVRRAPKLNAFLESEGYGSVPCDVAREGYQGEVAYHFVPDANGVPVINSGLVESSQQEIDEVVSIIRKRAAGFTIVPASYVLTVVALTHTFRIRLGAELKSLANKDKAMGMFLRHVRIVDIVDVAGAHATDAILAMCYAKTSHGRLLQQFGALESDGGRGMLLDALAVPDRHLDIVSSFASDDMDDERLHQDGPKALKTVLRWAEQLDDSMVRPAIKESGENVL
;
A
#
# COMPACT_ATOMS: atom_id res chain seq x y z
N GLY A 1 46.36 31.50 -37.84
CA GLY A 1 47.66 31.77 -38.36
C GLY A 1 48.07 33.21 -38.17
N GLY A 2 48.55 33.54 -36.98
CA GLY A 2 49.13 34.87 -36.71
C GLY A 2 50.51 34.95 -37.41
N ASN A 3 50.80 36.10 -38.02
CA ASN A 3 52.03 36.36 -38.70
C ASN A 3 53.17 36.31 -37.70
N LEU A 4 54.13 35.41 -37.84
CA LEU A 4 55.28 35.25 -36.91
C LEU A 4 56.19 36.48 -36.82
N ASP A 5 56.07 37.37 -37.81
CA ASP A 5 56.88 38.60 -37.89
C ASP A 5 56.48 39.68 -36.87
N THR A 6 55.40 39.52 -36.14
CA THR A 6 54.85 40.48 -35.17
C THR A 6 54.81 39.97 -33.73
N VAL A 7 55.26 38.73 -33.47
CA VAL A 7 55.23 38.12 -32.14
C VAL A 7 56.60 38.25 -31.48
N ASP A 8 56.62 38.65 -30.22
CA ASP A 8 57.85 38.74 -29.41
C ASP A 8 58.47 37.32 -29.29
N LEU A 9 59.77 37.23 -29.56
CA LEU A 9 60.55 35.98 -29.52
C LEU A 9 60.44 35.29 -28.16
N ASN A 10 60.30 36.01 -27.07
CA ASN A 10 60.12 35.46 -25.74
C ASN A 10 58.74 34.73 -25.61
N GLN A 11 57.69 35.27 -26.23
CA GLN A 11 56.41 34.62 -26.25
C GLN A 11 56.39 33.35 -27.13
N VAL A 12 57.17 33.32 -28.18
CA VAL A 12 57.36 32.13 -29.03
C VAL A 12 58.09 31.03 -28.26
N GLU A 13 59.18 31.44 -27.53
CA GLU A 13 59.98 30.56 -26.70
C GLU A 13 59.09 29.90 -25.55
N GLU A 14 58.35 30.75 -24.84
CA GLU A 14 57.42 30.26 -23.80
C GLU A 14 56.38 29.27 -24.35
N ARG A 15 55.80 29.55 -25.53
CA ARG A 15 54.85 28.64 -26.18
C ARG A 15 55.50 27.34 -26.66
N LEU A 16 56.70 27.39 -27.21
CA LEU A 16 57.45 26.22 -27.61
C LEU A 16 57.85 25.37 -26.40
N LYS A 17 58.20 26.00 -25.30
CA LYS A 17 58.54 25.32 -24.05
C LYS A 17 57.29 24.66 -23.44
N ALA A 18 56.14 25.33 -23.40
CA ALA A 18 54.87 24.76 -22.97
C ALA A 18 54.45 23.56 -23.83
N LEU A 19 54.62 23.63 -25.15
CA LEU A 19 54.37 22.51 -26.07
C LEU A 19 55.35 21.36 -25.89
N TYR A 20 56.60 21.65 -25.55
CA TYR A 20 57.63 20.63 -25.30
C TYR A 20 57.41 19.90 -23.98
N ASP A 21 56.92 20.61 -22.99
CA ASP A 21 56.64 20.07 -21.67
C ASP A 21 55.35 19.24 -21.67
N ASP A 22 54.40 19.51 -22.59
CA ASP A 22 53.13 18.77 -22.73
C ASP A 22 53.18 17.73 -23.86
N LYS A 23 54.05 16.73 -23.70
CA LYS A 23 54.18 15.63 -24.68
C LYS A 23 52.93 14.78 -24.83
N GLN A 24 52.11 14.67 -23.80
CA GLN A 24 50.86 13.91 -23.84
C GLN A 24 49.80 14.56 -24.74
N ALA A 25 49.80 15.90 -24.83
CA ALA A 25 48.88 16.60 -25.72
C ALA A 25 49.16 16.26 -27.21
N LEU A 26 50.44 16.08 -27.57
CA LEU A 26 50.82 15.75 -28.95
C LEU A 26 50.29 14.36 -29.38
N ASP A 27 50.30 13.38 -28.50
CA ASP A 27 49.83 12.03 -28.79
C ASP A 27 48.26 11.99 -28.89
N THR A 28 47.57 12.88 -28.20
CA THR A 28 46.10 12.95 -28.20
C THR A 28 45.53 13.88 -29.28
N LEU A 29 46.32 14.80 -29.84
CA LEU A 29 45.89 15.75 -30.88
C LEU A 29 45.21 15.13 -32.10
N PRO A 30 45.73 14.01 -32.72
CA PRO A 30 45.09 13.41 -33.87
C PRO A 30 43.70 12.84 -33.56
N GLU A 31 43.56 12.24 -32.40
CA GLU A 31 42.28 11.68 -31.96
C GLU A 31 41.28 12.78 -31.60
N ARG A 32 41.72 13.81 -30.89
CA ARG A 32 40.93 15.00 -30.61
C ARG A 32 40.41 15.68 -31.88
N ALA A 33 41.29 15.89 -32.87
CA ALA A 33 40.91 16.47 -34.16
C ALA A 33 39.94 15.57 -34.97
N ARG A 34 39.97 14.26 -34.75
CA ARG A 34 39.00 13.34 -35.33
C ARG A 34 37.65 13.50 -34.66
N LEU A 35 37.60 13.50 -33.31
CA LEU A 35 36.38 13.66 -32.53
C LEU A 35 35.71 15.03 -32.76
N GLU A 36 36.50 16.11 -32.85
CA GLU A 36 36.01 17.45 -33.20
C GLU A 36 35.31 17.46 -34.58
N ARG A 37 35.87 16.77 -35.58
CA ARG A 37 35.24 16.62 -36.90
C ARG A 37 33.94 15.80 -36.81
N GLU A 38 33.93 14.75 -36.02
CA GLU A 38 32.72 13.95 -35.80
C GLU A 38 31.61 14.76 -35.13
N PHE A 39 31.93 15.56 -34.09
CA PHE A 39 30.98 16.46 -33.46
C PHE A 39 30.47 17.52 -34.43
N HIS A 40 31.36 18.10 -35.23
CA HIS A 40 30.97 19.09 -36.24
C HIS A 40 30.04 18.47 -37.30
N SER A 41 30.34 17.25 -37.76
CA SER A 41 29.48 16.53 -38.71
C SER A 41 28.14 16.13 -38.14
N ALA A 42 28.04 15.96 -36.81
CA ALA A 42 26.81 15.68 -36.08
C ALA A 42 26.04 16.96 -35.69
N GLY A 43 26.58 18.16 -35.99
CA GLY A 43 25.95 19.44 -35.64
C GLY A 43 25.94 19.76 -34.14
N LEU A 44 26.91 19.22 -33.38
CA LEU A 44 26.99 19.38 -31.93
C LEU A 44 27.92 20.50 -31.44
N ASP A 45 28.38 21.34 -32.34
CA ASP A 45 29.36 22.41 -32.03
C ASP A 45 28.88 23.39 -30.94
N GLU A 46 27.62 23.80 -31.04
CA GLU A 46 27.02 24.72 -30.05
C GLU A 46 26.93 24.08 -28.68
N LEU A 47 26.55 22.79 -28.62
CA LEU A 47 26.48 22.06 -27.36
C LEU A 47 27.84 21.88 -26.72
N VAL A 48 28.87 21.53 -27.50
CA VAL A 48 30.26 21.39 -27.03
C VAL A 48 30.80 22.74 -26.52
N ALA A 49 30.51 23.83 -27.24
CA ALA A 49 30.89 25.16 -26.83
C ALA A 49 30.20 25.58 -25.51
N ASP A 50 28.91 25.30 -25.35
CA ASP A 50 28.17 25.59 -24.13
C ASP A 50 28.68 24.80 -22.93
N LEU A 51 28.87 23.47 -23.08
CA LEU A 51 29.44 22.61 -22.04
C LEU A 51 30.83 23.09 -21.58
N SER A 52 31.69 23.53 -22.55
CA SER A 52 33.00 24.06 -22.27
C SER A 52 32.94 25.39 -21.52
N ASN A 53 32.05 26.29 -21.93
CA ASN A 53 31.89 27.61 -21.30
C ASN A 53 31.33 27.49 -19.87
N ARG A 54 30.48 26.51 -19.61
CA ARG A 54 29.96 26.22 -18.26
C ARG A 54 30.93 25.44 -17.38
N GLY A 55 32.01 24.89 -17.96
CA GLY A 55 33.00 24.11 -17.22
C GLY A 55 32.46 22.80 -16.68
N VAL A 56 31.57 22.13 -17.43
CA VAL A 56 30.94 20.91 -17.01
C VAL A 56 31.97 19.79 -16.82
N PRO A 57 31.98 19.06 -15.69
CA PRO A 57 32.89 17.95 -15.46
C PRO A 57 32.68 16.82 -16.45
N ASN A 58 33.75 16.12 -16.84
CA ASN A 58 33.71 15.07 -17.89
C ASN A 58 32.74 13.94 -17.56
N ASP A 59 32.53 13.60 -16.31
CA ASP A 59 31.59 12.59 -15.83
C ASP A 59 30.13 13.02 -15.96
N ALA A 60 29.85 14.31 -15.97
CA ALA A 60 28.51 14.87 -16.10
C ALA A 60 28.09 15.12 -17.58
N VAL A 61 29.03 15.14 -18.53
CA VAL A 61 28.76 15.47 -19.95
C VAL A 61 27.67 14.57 -20.56
N ALA A 62 27.71 13.26 -20.30
CA ALA A 62 26.70 12.34 -20.82
C ALA A 62 25.30 12.63 -20.27
N GLY A 63 25.20 13.03 -19.00
CA GLY A 63 23.93 13.44 -18.38
C GLY A 63 23.39 14.74 -18.98
N GLU A 64 24.26 15.73 -19.23
CA GLU A 64 23.89 16.99 -19.87
C GLU A 64 23.39 16.78 -21.32
N LEU A 65 24.02 15.89 -22.07
CA LEU A 65 23.57 15.53 -23.42
C LEU A 65 22.18 14.87 -23.39
N GLN A 66 21.96 13.95 -22.44
CA GLN A 66 20.65 13.34 -22.26
C GLN A 66 19.60 14.38 -21.88
N LEU A 67 19.92 15.28 -20.98
CA LEU A 67 19.01 16.35 -20.58
C LEU A 67 18.65 17.25 -21.78
N ALA A 68 19.64 17.68 -22.54
CA ALA A 68 19.41 18.49 -23.75
C ALA A 68 18.51 17.77 -24.76
N TRP A 69 18.76 16.48 -24.99
CA TRP A 69 17.94 15.69 -25.92
C TRP A 69 16.50 15.52 -25.42
N TRP A 70 16.31 15.20 -24.13
CA TRP A 70 14.98 15.06 -23.56
C TRP A 70 14.24 16.41 -23.55
N THR A 71 14.92 17.51 -23.26
CA THR A 71 14.33 18.85 -23.29
C THR A 71 13.84 19.19 -24.70
N THR A 72 14.67 18.96 -25.73
CA THR A 72 14.30 19.21 -27.12
C THR A 72 13.13 18.33 -27.55
N ALA A 73 13.19 17.02 -27.24
CA ALA A 73 12.09 16.09 -27.55
C ALA A 73 10.78 16.50 -26.85
N PHE A 74 10.85 16.94 -25.58
CA PHE A 74 9.69 17.44 -24.86
C PHE A 74 9.13 18.72 -25.49
N GLU A 75 9.98 19.68 -25.82
CA GLU A 75 9.55 20.91 -26.51
C GLU A 75 8.90 20.64 -27.85
N ASP A 76 9.43 19.70 -28.64
CA ASP A 76 8.85 19.32 -29.91
C ASP A 76 7.47 18.65 -29.74
N ILE A 77 7.31 17.81 -28.73
CA ILE A 77 6.02 17.22 -28.38
C ILE A 77 5.03 18.32 -27.97
N VAL A 78 5.45 19.23 -27.10
CA VAL A 78 4.62 20.35 -26.66
C VAL A 78 4.22 21.24 -27.84
N LYS A 79 5.16 21.60 -28.72
CA LYS A 79 4.91 22.46 -29.89
C LYS A 79 4.05 21.74 -30.95
N SER A 80 4.18 20.43 -31.11
CA SER A 80 3.40 19.64 -32.09
C SER A 80 1.96 19.40 -31.67
N SER A 81 1.62 19.51 -30.38
CA SER A 81 0.29 19.29 -29.85
C SER A 81 -0.43 20.60 -29.54
N ALA A 82 -1.41 20.94 -30.36
CA ALA A 82 -2.27 22.13 -30.13
C ALA A 82 -3.02 22.08 -28.77
N ILE A 83 -3.22 20.89 -28.22
CA ILE A 83 -3.84 20.69 -26.91
C ILE A 83 -2.88 21.07 -25.79
N ILE A 84 -1.61 20.71 -25.92
CA ILE A 84 -0.58 20.93 -24.89
C ILE A 84 -0.02 22.35 -24.99
N SER A 85 0.24 22.86 -26.20
CA SER A 85 0.85 24.17 -26.43
C SER A 85 -0.01 25.37 -25.99
N ASN A 86 -1.34 25.18 -25.96
CA ASN A 86 -2.27 26.23 -25.56
C ASN A 86 -2.67 26.17 -24.07
N GLN A 87 -2.08 25.26 -23.30
CA GLN A 87 -2.41 25.10 -21.90
C GLN A 87 -1.21 25.49 -21.01
N ASP A 88 -1.41 26.55 -20.26
CA ASP A 88 -0.52 26.90 -19.14
C ASP A 88 -0.61 25.81 -18.06
N GLY A 89 0.53 25.44 -17.47
CA GLY A 89 0.59 24.43 -16.41
C GLY A 89 -0.32 24.71 -15.21
N SER A 90 -0.52 26.00 -14.90
CA SER A 90 -1.44 26.45 -13.86
C SER A 90 -2.91 26.22 -14.26
N ALA A 91 -3.26 26.42 -15.52
CA ALA A 91 -4.59 26.15 -16.04
C ALA A 91 -4.91 24.66 -16.07
N MET A 92 -3.95 23.82 -16.45
CA MET A 92 -4.09 22.35 -16.39
C MET A 92 -4.27 21.85 -14.96
N GLN A 93 -3.48 22.36 -14.01
CA GLN A 93 -3.63 22.00 -12.60
C GLN A 93 -5.00 22.39 -12.06
N SER A 94 -5.45 23.62 -12.36
CA SER A 94 -6.79 24.09 -11.96
C SER A 94 -7.91 23.25 -12.59
N ALA A 95 -7.75 22.80 -13.83
CA ALA A 95 -8.70 21.93 -14.50
C ALA A 95 -8.72 20.52 -13.86
N ALA A 96 -7.55 19.97 -13.50
CA ALA A 96 -7.44 18.69 -12.81
C ALA A 96 -8.06 18.74 -11.40
N ASP A 97 -7.81 19.81 -10.65
CA ASP A 97 -8.40 20.01 -9.32
C ASP A 97 -9.93 20.14 -9.41
N ARG A 98 -10.41 20.92 -10.39
CA ARG A 98 -11.85 21.06 -10.66
C ARG A 98 -12.48 19.73 -11.09
N PHE A 99 -11.82 18.98 -11.96
CA PHE A 99 -12.29 17.64 -12.35
C PHE A 99 -12.41 16.73 -11.14
N THR A 100 -11.39 16.68 -10.30
CA THR A 100 -11.39 15.85 -9.08
C THR A 100 -12.53 16.25 -8.14
N GLN A 101 -12.77 17.54 -7.97
CA GLN A 101 -13.89 18.02 -7.14
C GLN A 101 -15.24 17.61 -7.73
N VAL A 102 -15.45 17.85 -9.02
CA VAL A 102 -16.71 17.52 -9.71
C VAL A 102 -16.95 16.01 -9.72
N ASP A 103 -15.91 15.19 -9.92
CA ASP A 103 -15.99 13.73 -9.87
C ASP A 103 -16.45 13.24 -8.49
N VAL A 104 -15.85 13.77 -7.42
CA VAL A 104 -16.26 13.46 -6.04
C VAL A 104 -17.71 13.89 -5.78
N GLU A 105 -18.12 15.07 -6.24
CA GLU A 105 -19.50 15.56 -6.12
C GLU A 105 -20.48 14.68 -6.92
N HIS A 106 -20.10 14.27 -8.13
CA HIS A 106 -20.88 13.36 -8.95
C HIS A 106 -21.09 12.02 -8.25
N VAL A 107 -20.02 11.38 -7.78
CA VAL A 107 -20.11 10.10 -7.03
C VAL A 107 -21.00 10.25 -5.79
N ARG A 108 -20.87 11.36 -5.04
CA ARG A 108 -21.73 11.64 -3.88
C ARG A 108 -23.20 11.82 -4.24
N SER A 109 -23.50 12.38 -5.40
CA SER A 109 -24.88 12.62 -5.86
C SER A 109 -25.61 11.33 -6.26
N ILE A 110 -24.87 10.27 -6.63
CA ILE A 110 -25.45 8.98 -7.04
C ILE A 110 -26.23 8.33 -5.89
N GLY A 111 -25.72 8.42 -4.66
CA GLY A 111 -26.38 7.81 -3.49
C GLY A 111 -27.81 8.30 -3.27
N PRO A 112 -28.06 9.61 -3.19
CA PRO A 112 -29.42 10.17 -3.11
C PRO A 112 -30.31 9.78 -4.30
N MET A 113 -29.78 9.74 -5.53
CA MET A 113 -30.54 9.33 -6.73
C MET A 113 -30.98 7.86 -6.65
N VAL A 114 -30.09 6.95 -6.24
CA VAL A 114 -30.41 5.54 -6.02
C VAL A 114 -31.46 5.38 -4.92
N ALA A 115 -31.34 6.14 -3.84
CA ALA A 115 -32.31 6.14 -2.75
C ALA A 115 -33.70 6.60 -3.22
N GLN A 116 -33.78 7.68 -3.98
CA GLN A 116 -35.01 8.20 -4.55
C GLN A 116 -35.68 7.17 -5.50
N GLU A 117 -34.89 6.57 -6.40
CA GLU A 117 -35.40 5.54 -7.31
C GLU A 117 -35.88 4.29 -6.57
N SER A 118 -35.17 3.89 -5.51
CA SER A 118 -35.56 2.77 -4.65
C SER A 118 -36.90 3.06 -3.95
N VAL A 119 -37.09 4.27 -3.43
CA VAL A 119 -38.37 4.69 -2.82
C VAL A 119 -39.49 4.69 -3.86
N ARG A 120 -39.24 5.23 -5.05
CA ARG A 120 -40.22 5.23 -6.14
C ARG A 120 -40.67 3.80 -6.50
N ARG A 121 -39.73 2.87 -6.68
CA ARG A 121 -40.02 1.45 -6.96
C ARG A 121 -40.77 0.78 -5.84
N LEU A 122 -40.43 1.09 -4.59
CA LEU A 122 -41.17 0.57 -3.43
C LEU A 122 -42.61 1.08 -3.43
N CYS A 123 -42.84 2.38 -3.66
CA CYS A 123 -44.18 2.94 -3.75
C CYS A 123 -44.99 2.25 -4.87
N ASP A 124 -44.44 2.14 -6.07
CA ASP A 124 -45.10 1.46 -7.20
C ASP A 124 -45.48 0.02 -6.86
N MET A 125 -44.57 -0.69 -6.16
CA MET A 125 -44.83 -2.08 -5.71
C MET A 125 -45.93 -2.16 -4.66
N LEU A 126 -45.92 -1.28 -3.66
CA LEU A 126 -46.93 -1.24 -2.61
C LEU A 126 -48.33 -0.91 -3.16
N PHE A 127 -48.43 0.00 -4.11
CA PHE A 127 -49.68 0.39 -4.75
C PHE A 127 -50.19 -0.72 -5.70
N SER A 128 -49.33 -1.38 -6.43
CA SER A 128 -49.70 -2.46 -7.34
C SER A 128 -50.09 -3.77 -6.63
N ARG A 129 -49.60 -3.99 -5.40
CA ARG A 129 -49.76 -5.20 -4.59
C ARG A 129 -50.35 -4.92 -3.22
N THR A 130 -51.49 -4.19 -3.21
CA THR A 130 -52.10 -3.69 -1.96
C THR A 130 -52.40 -4.78 -0.93
N GLN A 131 -52.82 -5.98 -1.37
CA GLN A 131 -53.11 -7.09 -0.44
C GLN A 131 -51.83 -7.59 0.25
N GLU A 132 -50.75 -7.80 -0.50
CA GLU A 132 -49.43 -8.24 0.02
C GLU A 132 -48.84 -7.15 0.94
N ALA A 133 -48.98 -5.88 0.57
CA ALA A 133 -48.55 -4.74 1.39
C ALA A 133 -49.28 -4.68 2.74
N ASN A 134 -50.58 -4.93 2.77
CA ASN A 134 -51.38 -4.99 4.00
C ASN A 134 -50.98 -6.18 4.89
N LEU A 135 -50.70 -7.34 4.31
CA LEU A 135 -50.18 -8.50 5.04
C LEU A 135 -48.84 -8.23 5.66
N LEU A 136 -47.91 -7.62 4.89
CA LEU A 136 -46.61 -7.22 5.39
C LEU A 136 -46.76 -6.21 6.54
N HIS A 137 -47.60 -5.18 6.38
CA HIS A 137 -47.86 -4.21 7.44
C HIS A 137 -48.35 -4.89 8.73
N THR A 138 -49.34 -5.83 8.61
CA THR A 138 -49.86 -6.59 9.75
C THR A 138 -48.76 -7.44 10.43
N THR A 139 -47.90 -8.10 9.62
CA THR A 139 -46.78 -8.89 10.11
C THR A 139 -45.79 -8.05 10.91
N LEU A 140 -45.44 -6.85 10.38
CA LEU A 140 -44.49 -5.94 11.03
C LEU A 140 -45.09 -5.23 12.27
N ALA A 141 -46.38 -4.94 12.26
CA ALA A 141 -47.08 -4.36 13.40
C ALA A 141 -47.25 -5.35 14.55
N GLY A 142 -47.42 -6.65 14.24
CA GLY A 142 -47.62 -7.70 15.25
C GLY A 142 -46.35 -8.19 15.95
N SER A 143 -45.15 -7.86 15.43
CA SER A 143 -43.89 -8.32 16.03
C SER A 143 -42.75 -7.32 15.75
N ARG A 144 -41.99 -6.93 16.80
CA ARG A 144 -40.83 -6.06 16.67
C ARG A 144 -39.62 -6.75 16.03
N ASN A 145 -39.56 -8.06 16.07
CA ASN A 145 -38.42 -8.84 15.57
C ASN A 145 -38.90 -9.95 14.61
N VAL A 146 -39.19 -9.58 13.36
CA VAL A 146 -39.49 -10.57 12.32
C VAL A 146 -38.18 -10.96 11.65
N PRO A 147 -37.82 -12.27 11.62
CA PRO A 147 -36.59 -12.71 10.96
C PRO A 147 -36.61 -12.37 9.46
N LEU A 148 -35.48 -11.90 8.94
CA LEU A 148 -35.36 -11.47 7.55
C LEU A 148 -35.67 -12.58 6.54
N ASN A 149 -35.25 -13.82 6.84
CA ASN A 149 -35.55 -15.00 6.02
C ASN A 149 -37.05 -15.27 5.89
N ARG A 150 -37.82 -15.03 6.96
CA ARG A 150 -39.29 -15.15 6.93
C ARG A 150 -39.91 -14.09 6.02
N LEU A 151 -39.53 -12.82 6.19
CA LEU A 151 -40.01 -11.71 5.34
C LEU A 151 -39.72 -11.97 3.86
N ARG A 152 -38.54 -12.52 3.55
CA ARG A 152 -38.15 -12.82 2.17
C ARG A 152 -38.96 -13.91 1.54
N ARG A 153 -39.36 -14.94 2.32
CA ARG A 153 -40.20 -16.02 1.83
C ARG A 153 -41.67 -15.58 1.63
N GLU A 154 -42.16 -14.77 2.57
CA GLU A 154 -43.57 -14.33 2.56
C GLU A 154 -43.79 -13.14 1.61
N HIS A 155 -42.83 -12.22 1.49
CA HIS A 155 -42.93 -10.95 0.75
C HIS A 155 -41.71 -10.66 -0.15
N PRO A 156 -41.32 -11.57 -1.06
CA PRO A 156 -40.04 -11.49 -1.77
C PRO A 156 -39.93 -10.23 -2.65
N GLN A 157 -41.03 -9.85 -3.33
CA GLN A 157 -41.00 -8.75 -4.30
C GLN A 157 -41.02 -7.39 -3.63
N ILE A 158 -41.83 -7.20 -2.59
CA ILE A 158 -41.86 -5.96 -1.82
C ILE A 158 -40.52 -5.76 -1.12
N LEU A 159 -39.94 -6.82 -0.56
CA LEU A 159 -38.67 -6.73 0.12
C LEU A 159 -37.51 -6.43 -0.84
N ALA A 160 -37.52 -7.01 -2.04
CA ALA A 160 -36.53 -6.71 -3.08
C ALA A 160 -36.62 -5.24 -3.54
N ALA A 161 -37.84 -4.68 -3.65
CA ALA A 161 -38.03 -3.26 -3.96
C ALA A 161 -37.60 -2.34 -2.80
N ALA A 162 -37.89 -2.74 -1.55
CA ALA A 162 -37.55 -1.95 -0.36
C ALA A 162 -36.04 -1.95 -0.03
N LYS A 163 -35.36 -3.06 -0.32
CA LYS A 163 -33.93 -3.29 -0.01
C LYS A 163 -33.24 -3.91 -1.22
N PRO A 164 -33.02 -3.14 -2.29
CA PRO A 164 -32.40 -3.65 -3.52
C PRO A 164 -30.91 -4.00 -3.35
N ILE A 165 -30.26 -3.46 -2.31
CA ILE A 165 -28.85 -3.70 -1.99
C ILE A 165 -28.78 -4.40 -0.63
N LEU A 166 -28.13 -5.56 -0.60
CA LEU A 166 -27.84 -6.31 0.62
C LEU A 166 -26.31 -6.41 0.79
N VAL A 167 -25.82 -5.88 1.90
CA VAL A 167 -24.40 -6.00 2.29
C VAL A 167 -24.31 -6.97 3.46
N ALA A 168 -23.52 -8.03 3.30
CA ALA A 168 -23.37 -9.05 4.32
C ALA A 168 -22.00 -9.75 4.19
N THR A 169 -21.52 -10.31 5.30
CA THR A 169 -20.41 -11.27 5.23
C THR A 169 -20.89 -12.59 4.65
N PRO A 170 -20.02 -13.45 4.09
CA PRO A 170 -20.39 -14.76 3.58
C PRO A 170 -21.16 -15.61 4.60
N ALA A 171 -20.69 -15.66 5.84
CA ALA A 171 -21.34 -16.41 6.92
C ALA A 171 -22.73 -15.86 7.26
N THR A 172 -22.87 -14.53 7.34
CA THR A 172 -24.18 -13.89 7.59
C THR A 172 -25.13 -14.17 6.44
N LEU A 173 -24.66 -14.04 5.18
CA LEU A 173 -25.47 -14.32 4.00
C LEU A 173 -26.00 -15.77 4.02
N ALA A 174 -25.15 -16.74 4.33
CA ALA A 174 -25.53 -18.14 4.44
C ALA A 174 -26.56 -18.39 5.56
N ALA A 175 -26.45 -17.65 6.68
CA ALA A 175 -27.38 -17.82 7.81
C ALA A 175 -28.77 -17.20 7.56
N ILE A 176 -28.86 -16.12 6.78
CA ILE A 176 -30.13 -15.39 6.60
C ILE A 176 -30.81 -15.62 5.26
N THR A 177 -30.21 -16.40 4.35
CA THR A 177 -30.76 -16.66 3.02
C THR A 177 -30.64 -18.14 2.62
N ASP A 178 -31.61 -18.63 1.89
CA ASP A 178 -31.56 -19.96 1.28
C ASP A 178 -30.49 -19.98 0.15
N PRO A 179 -29.90 -21.16 -0.19
CA PRO A 179 -28.93 -21.30 -1.30
C PRO A 179 -29.66 -21.31 -2.66
N ALA A 180 -30.33 -20.22 -2.97
CA ALA A 180 -31.08 -20.01 -4.19
C ALA A 180 -30.81 -18.60 -4.74
N PRO A 181 -31.04 -18.36 -6.03
CA PRO A 181 -30.83 -17.02 -6.62
C PRO A 181 -31.59 -15.94 -5.86
N LEU A 182 -30.84 -14.97 -5.35
CA LEU A 182 -31.31 -13.95 -4.45
C LEU A 182 -31.23 -12.56 -5.11
N ALA A 183 -30.17 -12.34 -5.88
CA ALA A 183 -29.85 -11.07 -6.53
C ALA A 183 -29.53 -11.31 -8.01
N ASP A 184 -29.68 -10.26 -8.82
CA ASP A 184 -29.21 -10.30 -10.22
C ASP A 184 -27.69 -10.28 -10.28
N THR A 185 -27.06 -9.46 -9.46
CA THR A 185 -25.59 -9.33 -9.41
C THR A 185 -25.10 -9.44 -7.97
N VAL A 186 -24.06 -10.23 -7.76
CA VAL A 186 -23.26 -10.24 -6.52
C VAL A 186 -21.90 -9.60 -6.79
N ILE A 187 -21.49 -8.70 -5.91
CA ILE A 187 -20.15 -8.11 -5.90
C ILE A 187 -19.42 -8.71 -4.70
N ILE A 188 -18.36 -9.46 -4.97
CA ILE A 188 -17.47 -10.04 -3.95
C ILE A 188 -16.29 -9.11 -3.84
N ASP A 189 -16.33 -8.24 -2.84
CA ASP A 189 -15.27 -7.28 -2.57
C ASP A 189 -14.20 -7.92 -1.69
N THR A 190 -12.93 -7.48 -1.86
CA THR A 190 -11.78 -7.97 -1.09
C THR A 190 -11.66 -9.50 -1.07
N ALA A 191 -11.89 -10.12 -2.23
CA ALA A 191 -12.06 -11.57 -2.34
C ALA A 191 -10.79 -12.40 -2.17
N ALA A 192 -9.61 -11.77 -2.04
CA ALA A 192 -8.31 -12.44 -2.12
C ALA A 192 -8.15 -13.64 -1.14
N HIS A 193 -8.74 -13.54 0.04
CA HIS A 193 -8.58 -14.53 1.13
C HIS A 193 -9.85 -15.30 1.47
N ILE A 194 -10.92 -15.18 0.65
CA ILE A 194 -12.19 -15.88 0.90
C ILE A 194 -12.01 -17.39 0.64
N PRO A 195 -12.34 -18.25 1.59
CA PRO A 195 -12.31 -19.70 1.40
C PRO A 195 -13.21 -20.15 0.25
N SER A 196 -12.80 -21.18 -0.51
CA SER A 196 -13.54 -21.69 -1.67
C SER A 196 -14.97 -22.12 -1.32
N ILE A 197 -15.21 -22.66 -0.14
CA ILE A 197 -16.54 -23.09 0.30
C ILE A 197 -17.49 -21.89 0.51
N GLU A 198 -17.00 -20.80 1.04
CA GLU A 198 -17.77 -19.56 1.21
C GLU A 198 -18.05 -18.90 -0.13
N LEU A 199 -17.07 -18.92 -1.04
CA LEU A 199 -17.20 -18.41 -2.40
C LEU A 199 -18.34 -19.12 -3.16
N LEU A 200 -18.40 -20.45 -3.11
CA LEU A 200 -19.49 -21.24 -3.72
C LEU A 200 -20.85 -20.86 -3.15
N SER A 201 -20.92 -20.66 -1.83
CA SER A 201 -22.15 -20.22 -1.17
C SER A 201 -22.64 -18.86 -1.67
N ILE A 202 -21.73 -17.93 -1.94
CA ILE A 202 -22.06 -16.60 -2.46
C ILE A 202 -22.54 -16.70 -3.91
N ILE A 203 -21.79 -17.39 -4.76
CA ILE A 203 -22.06 -17.50 -6.21
C ILE A 203 -23.41 -18.14 -6.47
N ALA A 204 -23.81 -19.14 -5.69
CA ALA A 204 -25.10 -19.80 -5.82
C ALA A 204 -26.32 -18.86 -5.65
N ARG A 205 -26.12 -17.66 -5.13
CA ARG A 205 -27.16 -16.68 -4.83
C ARG A 205 -27.33 -15.58 -5.86
N ALA A 206 -26.59 -15.61 -6.96
CA ALA A 206 -26.66 -14.57 -7.98
C ALA A 206 -26.65 -15.14 -9.41
N LYS A 207 -27.17 -14.36 -10.35
CA LYS A 207 -27.11 -14.67 -11.78
C LYS A 207 -25.81 -14.20 -12.39
N GLN A 208 -25.25 -13.11 -11.88
CA GLN A 208 -24.00 -12.49 -12.34
C GLN A 208 -23.07 -12.26 -11.15
N VAL A 209 -21.76 -12.48 -11.37
CA VAL A 209 -20.73 -12.33 -10.35
C VAL A 209 -19.70 -11.31 -10.79
N VAL A 210 -19.40 -10.36 -9.92
CA VAL A 210 -18.28 -9.43 -10.03
C VAL A 210 -17.33 -9.71 -8.87
N VAL A 211 -16.06 -9.96 -9.18
CA VAL A 211 -15.03 -10.25 -8.17
C VAL A 211 -14.00 -9.12 -8.16
N ILE A 212 -13.78 -8.53 -7.00
CA ILE A 212 -12.74 -7.52 -6.76
C ILE A 212 -11.67 -8.14 -5.87
N ALA A 213 -10.47 -8.30 -6.39
CA ALA A 213 -9.36 -8.90 -5.65
C ALA A 213 -8.01 -8.38 -6.15
N HIS A 214 -7.04 -8.32 -5.25
CA HIS A 214 -5.64 -8.11 -5.61
C HIS A 214 -5.08 -9.44 -6.15
N ARG A 215 -4.81 -9.49 -7.46
CA ARG A 215 -4.51 -10.75 -8.16
C ARG A 215 -3.29 -11.50 -7.61
N LYS A 216 -2.32 -10.77 -7.06
CA LYS A 216 -1.07 -11.35 -6.55
C LYS A 216 -1.19 -11.98 -5.16
N THR A 217 -2.23 -11.62 -4.42
CA THR A 217 -2.48 -12.14 -3.07
C THR A 217 -3.57 -13.21 -3.03
N VAL A 218 -4.19 -13.53 -4.18
CA VAL A 218 -5.18 -14.60 -4.29
C VAL A 218 -4.52 -15.96 -4.08
N THR A 219 -4.95 -16.68 -3.07
CA THR A 219 -4.40 -17.98 -2.69
C THR A 219 -5.42 -19.14 -2.82
N SER A 220 -6.73 -18.84 -2.72
CA SER A 220 -7.79 -19.83 -2.84
C SER A 220 -7.86 -20.39 -4.27
N ASP A 221 -7.70 -21.71 -4.43
CA ASP A 221 -7.84 -22.41 -5.72
C ASP A 221 -9.20 -22.14 -6.39
N GLY A 222 -10.26 -22.08 -5.61
CA GLY A 222 -11.60 -21.77 -6.12
C GLY A 222 -11.69 -20.40 -6.73
N LEU A 223 -11.07 -19.40 -6.09
CA LEU A 223 -11.04 -18.03 -6.60
C LEU A 223 -10.13 -17.91 -7.82
N GLN A 224 -8.98 -18.57 -7.84
CA GLN A 224 -8.09 -18.61 -9.00
C GLN A 224 -8.79 -19.18 -10.23
N ARG A 225 -9.52 -20.29 -10.07
CA ARG A 225 -10.33 -20.89 -11.14
C ARG A 225 -11.45 -19.97 -11.60
N LEU A 226 -12.13 -19.29 -10.68
CA LEU A 226 -13.18 -18.34 -11.02
C LEU A 226 -12.61 -17.15 -11.81
N ILE A 227 -11.49 -16.58 -11.39
CA ILE A 227 -10.81 -15.48 -12.09
C ILE A 227 -10.36 -15.91 -13.49
N ALA A 228 -9.94 -17.16 -13.66
CA ALA A 228 -9.56 -17.69 -14.98
C ALA A 228 -10.75 -17.84 -15.95
N LEU A 229 -11.95 -18.00 -15.43
CA LEU A 229 -13.18 -18.15 -16.22
C LEU A 229 -13.86 -16.82 -16.56
N LEU A 230 -13.63 -15.79 -15.73
CA LEU A 230 -14.28 -14.48 -15.89
C LEU A 230 -13.43 -13.51 -16.73
N PRO A 231 -14.08 -12.66 -17.55
CA PRO A 231 -13.36 -11.55 -18.18
C PRO A 231 -12.78 -10.63 -17.09
N SER A 232 -11.52 -10.25 -17.24
CA SER A 232 -10.81 -9.44 -16.26
C SER A 232 -10.50 -8.04 -16.77
N VAL A 233 -10.68 -7.04 -15.90
CA VAL A 233 -10.27 -5.67 -16.13
C VAL A 233 -9.30 -5.28 -15.02
N LYS A 234 -8.13 -4.73 -15.41
CA LYS A 234 -7.17 -4.20 -14.45
C LYS A 234 -7.59 -2.81 -14.03
N ILE A 235 -7.84 -2.61 -12.74
CA ILE A 235 -8.01 -1.28 -12.16
C ILE A 235 -6.60 -0.72 -11.91
N THR A 236 -6.37 0.52 -12.34
CA THR A 236 -5.09 1.20 -12.12
C THR A 236 -5.00 1.63 -10.66
N ASP A 237 -3.89 1.27 -10.02
CA ASP A 237 -3.63 1.69 -8.66
C ASP A 237 -3.43 3.21 -8.58
N ARG A 238 -3.90 3.82 -7.50
CA ARG A 238 -3.62 5.24 -7.23
C ARG A 238 -2.15 5.38 -6.82
N PRO A 239 -1.48 6.47 -7.22
CA PRO A 239 -0.17 6.77 -6.69
C PRO A 239 -0.23 6.88 -5.16
N VAL A 240 0.63 6.14 -4.48
CA VAL A 240 0.76 6.19 -3.01
C VAL A 240 2.01 6.98 -2.63
N ARG A 241 2.01 7.54 -1.42
CA ARG A 241 3.17 8.25 -0.84
C ARG A 241 3.97 7.37 0.11
N ARG A 242 3.83 6.07 -0.06
CA ARG A 242 4.50 5.04 0.73
C ARG A 242 6.01 5.18 0.62
N ALA A 243 6.73 4.81 1.69
CA ALA A 243 8.17 4.77 1.70
C ALA A 243 8.74 4.00 0.49
N PRO A 244 9.69 4.54 -0.28
CA PRO A 244 10.27 3.85 -1.43
C PRO A 244 10.86 2.47 -1.06
N LYS A 245 11.47 2.35 0.12
CA LYS A 245 12.00 1.07 0.64
C LYS A 245 10.91 0.01 0.82
N LEU A 246 9.71 0.41 1.29
CA LEU A 246 8.57 -0.50 1.43
C LEU A 246 8.02 -0.93 0.08
N ASN A 247 7.90 -0.02 -0.88
CA ASN A 247 7.47 -0.38 -2.24
C ASN A 247 8.46 -1.33 -2.91
N ALA A 248 9.76 -1.09 -2.81
CA ALA A 248 10.79 -1.97 -3.34
C ALA A 248 10.73 -3.37 -2.70
N PHE A 249 10.50 -3.44 -1.39
CA PHE A 249 10.30 -4.70 -0.68
C PHE A 249 9.05 -5.45 -1.17
N LEU A 250 7.91 -4.77 -1.26
CA LEU A 250 6.65 -5.36 -1.77
C LEU A 250 6.80 -5.86 -3.21
N GLU A 251 7.52 -5.12 -4.05
CA GLU A 251 7.80 -5.52 -5.43
C GLU A 251 8.71 -6.77 -5.49
N SER A 252 9.77 -6.81 -4.67
CA SER A 252 10.66 -7.99 -4.57
C SER A 252 9.93 -9.24 -4.09
N GLU A 253 8.92 -9.06 -3.22
CA GLU A 253 8.04 -10.13 -2.74
C GLU A 253 6.91 -10.48 -3.73
N GLY A 254 6.90 -9.88 -4.91
CA GLY A 254 5.94 -10.19 -5.97
C GLY A 254 4.54 -9.59 -5.78
N TYR A 255 4.35 -8.66 -4.83
CA TYR A 255 3.08 -7.95 -4.65
C TYR A 255 2.73 -7.09 -5.87
N GLY A 256 3.72 -6.56 -6.54
CA GLY A 256 3.62 -5.71 -7.71
C GLY A 256 4.07 -4.29 -7.44
N SER A 257 4.39 -3.58 -8.52
CA SER A 257 4.81 -2.19 -8.48
C SER A 257 3.58 -1.28 -8.31
N VAL A 258 3.57 -0.47 -7.28
CA VAL A 258 2.57 0.58 -7.07
C VAL A 258 3.24 1.92 -7.37
N PRO A 259 2.67 2.77 -8.25
CA PRO A 259 3.24 4.07 -8.54
C PRO A 259 3.46 4.88 -7.25
N CYS A 260 4.70 5.36 -7.06
CA CYS A 260 5.03 6.28 -5.97
C CYS A 260 4.95 7.72 -6.47
N ASP A 261 4.24 8.57 -5.75
CA ASP A 261 4.28 10.02 -5.99
C ASP A 261 5.55 10.61 -5.37
N VAL A 262 6.63 10.59 -6.15
CA VAL A 262 7.97 11.06 -5.73
C VAL A 262 8.12 12.59 -5.87
N ALA A 263 7.17 13.25 -6.52
CA ALA A 263 7.35 14.62 -7.02
C ALA A 263 7.16 15.73 -5.97
N ARG A 264 6.82 15.41 -4.71
CA ARG A 264 6.69 16.42 -3.66
C ARG A 264 7.72 16.21 -2.57
N GLU A 265 8.78 16.98 -2.61
CA GLU A 265 9.74 17.11 -1.49
C GLU A 265 9.01 17.34 -0.16
N GLY A 266 9.39 16.61 0.88
CA GLY A 266 8.85 16.73 2.24
C GLY A 266 7.69 15.80 2.60
N TYR A 267 7.28 14.87 1.73
CA TYR A 267 6.16 13.94 1.97
C TYR A 267 6.50 12.47 1.73
N GLN A 268 7.75 12.08 1.87
CA GLN A 268 8.09 10.65 1.80
C GLN A 268 7.60 9.95 3.07
N GLY A 269 6.89 8.84 2.88
CA GLY A 269 6.55 7.95 3.97
C GLY A 269 7.81 7.31 4.56
N GLU A 270 7.73 6.90 5.80
CA GLU A 270 8.82 6.24 6.53
C GLU A 270 8.38 4.86 7.00
N VAL A 271 9.36 3.98 7.14
CA VAL A 271 9.16 2.70 7.83
C VAL A 271 10.03 2.71 9.07
N ALA A 272 9.42 2.49 10.22
CA ALA A 272 10.11 2.37 11.50
C ALA A 272 9.92 0.96 12.07
N TYR A 273 10.98 0.41 12.64
CA TYR A 273 10.95 -0.86 13.36
C TYR A 273 11.10 -0.61 14.86
N HIS A 274 10.19 -1.17 15.64
CA HIS A 274 10.14 -1.04 17.09
C HIS A 274 10.32 -2.42 17.70
N PHE A 275 11.52 -2.71 18.13
CA PHE A 275 11.80 -3.95 18.87
C PHE A 275 11.52 -3.75 20.35
N VAL A 276 10.72 -4.64 20.94
CA VAL A 276 10.36 -4.61 22.37
C VAL A 276 11.16 -5.71 23.08
N PRO A 277 12.32 -5.38 23.68
CA PRO A 277 13.16 -6.37 24.33
C PRO A 277 12.51 -6.94 25.60
N ASP A 278 12.90 -8.14 25.99
CA ASP A 278 12.53 -8.81 27.25
C ASP A 278 11.01 -8.98 27.48
N ALA A 279 10.24 -8.88 26.39
CA ALA A 279 8.81 -9.06 26.40
C ALA A 279 8.45 -10.54 26.33
N ASN A 280 7.95 -11.07 27.44
CA ASN A 280 7.49 -12.46 27.55
C ASN A 280 5.96 -12.52 27.44
N GLY A 281 5.48 -13.47 26.66
CA GLY A 281 4.05 -13.72 26.54
C GLY A 281 3.55 -14.83 27.45
N VAL A 282 2.25 -14.90 27.60
CA VAL A 282 1.58 -15.94 28.37
C VAL A 282 1.14 -17.07 27.43
N PRO A 283 1.48 -18.32 27.68
CA PRO A 283 0.98 -19.44 26.87
C PRO A 283 -0.54 -19.52 26.93
N VAL A 284 -1.17 -19.62 25.76
CA VAL A 284 -2.63 -19.80 25.65
C VAL A 284 -2.95 -21.29 25.84
N ILE A 285 -3.75 -21.57 26.85
CA ILE A 285 -4.12 -22.96 27.18
C ILE A 285 -4.80 -23.62 25.98
N ASN A 286 -4.33 -24.80 25.60
CA ASN A 286 -4.86 -25.65 24.51
C ASN A 286 -4.71 -25.11 23.07
N SER A 287 -3.98 -24.02 22.85
CA SER A 287 -3.82 -23.47 21.48
C SER A 287 -2.41 -23.66 20.91
N GLY A 288 -1.43 -23.95 21.75
CA GLY A 288 -0.02 -23.96 21.35
C GLY A 288 0.56 -22.57 21.03
N LEU A 289 -0.23 -21.52 21.21
CA LEU A 289 0.16 -20.14 20.97
C LEU A 289 0.65 -19.46 22.26
N VAL A 290 1.48 -18.44 22.12
CA VAL A 290 1.86 -17.53 23.19
C VAL A 290 1.23 -16.18 22.88
N GLU A 291 0.47 -15.64 23.81
CA GLU A 291 -0.07 -14.29 23.67
C GLU A 291 1.07 -13.26 23.72
N SER A 292 0.87 -12.17 22.99
CA SER A 292 1.77 -11.03 23.04
C SER A 292 1.89 -10.48 24.47
N SER A 293 3.04 -9.93 24.73
CA SER A 293 3.32 -9.27 26.00
C SER A 293 2.48 -7.98 26.15
N GLN A 294 2.29 -7.52 27.38
CA GLN A 294 1.70 -6.22 27.65
C GLN A 294 2.60 -5.10 27.13
N GLN A 295 3.92 -5.28 27.16
CA GLN A 295 4.90 -4.33 26.65
C GLN A 295 4.71 -4.01 25.17
N GLU A 296 4.34 -5.01 24.34
CA GLU A 296 4.03 -4.77 22.92
C GLU A 296 2.79 -3.90 22.74
N ILE A 297 1.75 -4.12 23.55
CA ILE A 297 0.56 -3.26 23.56
C ILE A 297 0.93 -1.83 23.99
N ASP A 298 1.73 -1.70 25.02
CA ASP A 298 2.17 -0.40 25.55
C ASP A 298 2.99 0.36 24.49
N GLU A 299 3.84 -0.32 23.73
CA GLU A 299 4.59 0.30 22.62
C GLU A 299 3.64 0.77 21.51
N VAL A 300 2.68 -0.05 21.09
CA VAL A 300 1.65 0.38 20.11
C VAL A 300 0.89 1.59 20.60
N VAL A 301 0.49 1.63 21.88
CA VAL A 301 -0.16 2.79 22.48
C VAL A 301 0.76 4.01 22.50
N SER A 302 2.05 3.82 22.77
CA SER A 302 3.07 4.88 22.73
C SER A 302 3.17 5.51 21.33
N ILE A 303 3.23 4.68 20.30
CA ILE A 303 3.24 5.13 18.89
C ILE A 303 1.97 5.92 18.56
N ILE A 304 0.80 5.41 18.95
CA ILE A 304 -0.48 6.11 18.75
C ILE A 304 -0.46 7.49 19.44
N ARG A 305 0.06 7.59 20.67
CA ARG A 305 0.20 8.86 21.39
C ARG A 305 1.16 9.82 20.69
N LYS A 306 2.30 9.32 20.20
CA LYS A 306 3.26 10.14 19.42
C LYS A 306 2.62 10.69 18.16
N ARG A 307 1.86 9.86 17.42
CA ARG A 307 1.10 10.31 16.24
C ARG A 307 0.05 11.36 16.60
N ALA A 308 -0.71 11.15 17.69
CA ALA A 308 -1.71 12.11 18.16
C ALA A 308 -1.08 13.46 18.51
N ALA A 309 0.06 13.47 19.19
CA ALA A 309 0.78 14.68 19.56
C ALA A 309 1.31 15.48 18.35
N GLY A 310 1.49 14.86 17.22
CA GLY A 310 1.92 15.51 15.96
C GLY A 310 0.83 16.36 15.30
N PHE A 311 -0.42 16.30 15.77
CA PHE A 311 -1.53 17.03 15.18
C PHE A 311 -2.07 18.11 16.13
N THR A 312 -2.14 19.34 15.62
CA THR A 312 -2.96 20.40 16.26
C THR A 312 -4.44 20.19 15.94
N ILE A 313 -4.74 19.85 14.67
CA ILE A 313 -6.09 19.49 14.19
C ILE A 313 -5.90 18.25 13.30
N VAL A 314 -6.63 17.18 13.63
CA VAL A 314 -6.58 15.94 12.82
C VAL A 314 -7.42 16.12 11.57
N PRO A 315 -6.85 15.95 10.35
CA PRO A 315 -7.63 16.01 9.12
C PRO A 315 -8.73 14.93 9.11
N ALA A 316 -9.91 15.27 8.60
CA ALA A 316 -11.02 14.31 8.51
C ALA A 316 -10.70 13.08 7.66
N SER A 317 -9.76 13.21 6.71
CA SER A 317 -9.28 12.12 5.85
C SER A 317 -8.19 11.25 6.49
N TYR A 318 -7.65 11.67 7.64
CA TYR A 318 -6.60 10.90 8.32
C TYR A 318 -7.16 9.62 8.92
N VAL A 319 -6.51 8.51 8.66
CA VAL A 319 -6.82 7.20 9.24
C VAL A 319 -5.51 6.55 9.67
N LEU A 320 -5.46 6.10 10.91
CA LEU A 320 -4.40 5.23 11.44
C LEU A 320 -4.98 3.82 11.61
N THR A 321 -4.37 2.83 10.96
CA THR A 321 -4.81 1.43 11.11
C THR A 321 -3.75 0.62 11.85
N VAL A 322 -4.16 -0.06 12.91
CA VAL A 322 -3.35 -1.07 13.58
C VAL A 322 -3.76 -2.43 13.03
N VAL A 323 -2.84 -3.13 12.38
CA VAL A 323 -3.03 -4.51 11.92
C VAL A 323 -2.46 -5.43 12.98
N ALA A 324 -3.32 -6.26 13.57
CA ALA A 324 -2.95 -7.23 14.58
C ALA A 324 -2.89 -8.63 13.96
N LEU A 325 -1.78 -9.36 14.16
CA LEU A 325 -1.64 -10.73 13.66
C LEU A 325 -2.47 -11.73 14.45
N THR A 326 -2.98 -11.36 15.64
CA THR A 326 -3.84 -12.24 16.46
C THR A 326 -5.09 -11.50 16.94
N HIS A 327 -6.21 -12.23 16.95
CA HIS A 327 -7.50 -11.71 17.41
C HIS A 327 -7.47 -11.28 18.89
N THR A 328 -6.76 -12.03 19.72
CA THR A 328 -6.64 -11.71 21.16
C THR A 328 -5.95 -10.38 21.39
N PHE A 329 -4.88 -10.11 20.64
CA PHE A 329 -4.20 -8.80 20.71
C PHE A 329 -5.15 -7.66 20.33
N ARG A 330 -5.92 -7.82 19.25
CA ARG A 330 -6.91 -6.83 18.81
C ARG A 330 -7.90 -6.50 19.95
N ILE A 331 -8.42 -7.51 20.63
CA ILE A 331 -9.36 -7.32 21.75
C ILE A 331 -8.69 -6.58 22.89
N ARG A 332 -7.49 -7.00 23.30
CA ARG A 332 -6.74 -6.40 24.40
C ARG A 332 -6.38 -4.94 24.10
N LEU A 333 -5.84 -4.67 22.92
CA LEU A 333 -5.54 -3.32 22.48
C LEU A 333 -6.80 -2.45 22.42
N GLY A 334 -7.92 -2.98 21.90
CA GLY A 334 -9.19 -2.28 21.85
C GLY A 334 -9.71 -1.89 23.24
N ALA A 335 -9.56 -2.77 24.23
CA ALA A 335 -9.91 -2.48 25.62
C ALA A 335 -9.02 -1.37 26.22
N GLU A 336 -7.70 -1.42 25.95
CA GLU A 336 -6.76 -0.41 26.43
C GLU A 336 -7.02 0.96 25.79
N LEU A 337 -7.24 1.03 24.47
CA LEU A 337 -7.60 2.28 23.78
C LEU A 337 -8.93 2.85 24.27
N LYS A 338 -9.90 2.00 24.56
CA LYS A 338 -11.18 2.46 25.17
C LYS A 338 -10.97 3.02 26.57
N SER A 339 -10.14 2.39 27.39
CA SER A 339 -9.76 2.91 28.71
C SER A 339 -9.09 4.27 28.59
N LEU A 340 -8.16 4.40 27.63
CA LEU A 340 -7.45 5.65 27.35
C LEU A 340 -8.39 6.77 26.90
N ALA A 341 -9.34 6.46 26.00
CA ALA A 341 -10.34 7.42 25.54
C ALA A 341 -11.22 7.97 26.66
N ASN A 342 -11.51 7.13 27.67
CA ASN A 342 -12.29 7.54 28.83
C ASN A 342 -11.51 8.44 29.81
N LYS A 343 -10.18 8.27 29.88
CA LYS A 343 -9.30 9.05 30.78
C LYS A 343 -8.87 10.38 30.15
N ASP A 344 -8.69 10.41 28.83
CA ASP A 344 -8.20 11.57 28.08
C ASP A 344 -9.16 11.91 26.94
N LYS A 345 -9.84 13.04 27.06
CA LYS A 345 -10.83 13.49 26.08
C LYS A 345 -10.21 13.88 24.73
N ALA A 346 -9.02 14.46 24.73
CA ALA A 346 -8.30 14.81 23.51
C ALA A 346 -7.87 13.55 22.76
N MET A 347 -7.31 12.58 23.48
CA MET A 347 -6.99 11.27 22.94
C MET A 347 -8.24 10.55 22.43
N GLY A 348 -9.37 10.64 23.15
CA GLY A 348 -10.65 10.07 22.73
C GLY A 348 -11.13 10.62 21.38
N MET A 349 -10.85 11.89 21.07
CA MET A 349 -11.14 12.48 19.76
C MET A 349 -10.21 11.92 18.66
N PHE A 350 -8.91 11.79 18.92
CA PHE A 350 -7.97 11.20 17.99
C PHE A 350 -8.29 9.74 17.70
N LEU A 351 -8.66 8.97 18.72
CA LEU A 351 -8.97 7.54 18.58
C LEU A 351 -10.18 7.24 17.68
N ARG A 352 -10.99 8.24 17.30
CA ARG A 352 -12.03 8.09 16.28
C ARG A 352 -11.43 7.86 14.88
N HIS A 353 -10.18 8.25 14.66
CA HIS A 353 -9.42 8.05 13.44
C HIS A 353 -8.58 6.76 13.47
N VAL A 354 -8.59 6.03 14.60
CA VAL A 354 -7.84 4.78 14.76
C VAL A 354 -8.74 3.59 14.52
N ARG A 355 -8.28 2.66 13.68
CA ARG A 355 -8.93 1.38 13.40
C ARG A 355 -8.01 0.25 13.83
N ILE A 356 -8.56 -0.83 14.34
CA ILE A 356 -7.82 -2.06 14.64
C ILE A 356 -8.43 -3.15 13.78
N VAL A 357 -7.59 -3.79 12.96
CA VAL A 357 -7.99 -4.81 11.99
C VAL A 357 -7.22 -6.10 12.29
N ASP A 358 -7.90 -7.23 12.25
CA ASP A 358 -7.25 -8.54 12.30
C ASP A 358 -6.59 -8.84 10.95
N ILE A 359 -5.50 -9.60 10.95
CA ILE A 359 -4.79 -9.98 9.73
C ILE A 359 -5.70 -10.69 8.71
N VAL A 360 -6.68 -11.44 9.18
CA VAL A 360 -7.65 -12.15 8.31
C VAL A 360 -8.61 -11.21 7.58
N ASP A 361 -8.81 -9.99 8.10
CA ASP A 361 -9.72 -8.98 7.57
C ASP A 361 -8.96 -7.83 6.89
N VAL A 362 -7.65 -7.99 6.66
CA VAL A 362 -6.78 -6.91 6.18
C VAL A 362 -6.98 -6.57 4.70
N ALA A 363 -7.50 -7.52 3.90
CA ALA A 363 -7.70 -7.32 2.47
C ALA A 363 -8.54 -6.07 2.19
N GLY A 364 -8.03 -5.18 1.33
CA GLY A 364 -8.69 -3.92 0.99
C GLY A 364 -8.65 -2.83 2.06
N ALA A 365 -7.94 -3.06 3.18
CA ALA A 365 -7.72 -2.02 4.18
C ALA A 365 -6.78 -0.94 3.64
N HIS A 366 -7.14 0.32 3.87
CA HIS A 366 -6.32 1.48 3.53
C HIS A 366 -6.25 2.43 4.72
N ALA A 367 -5.09 3.04 4.90
CA ALA A 367 -4.86 4.02 5.95
C ALA A 367 -3.80 5.05 5.51
N THR A 368 -3.83 6.23 6.10
CA THR A 368 -2.76 7.21 5.94
C THR A 368 -1.46 6.66 6.54
N ASP A 369 -1.56 6.16 7.78
CA ASP A 369 -0.47 5.53 8.51
C ASP A 369 -0.94 4.16 9.04
N ALA A 370 -0.02 3.20 9.16
CA ALA A 370 -0.33 1.89 9.73
C ALA A 370 0.70 1.47 10.78
N ILE A 371 0.23 0.66 11.73
CA ILE A 371 1.07 -0.06 12.69
C ILE A 371 0.82 -1.55 12.47
N LEU A 372 1.87 -2.30 12.15
CA LEU A 372 1.82 -3.74 12.07
C LEU A 372 2.39 -4.33 13.38
N ALA A 373 1.50 -4.86 14.21
CA ALA A 373 1.87 -5.53 15.45
C ALA A 373 2.01 -7.03 15.22
N MET A 374 3.17 -7.59 15.52
CA MET A 374 3.47 -9.01 15.29
C MET A 374 2.71 -9.94 16.23
N CYS A 375 2.34 -9.47 17.41
CA CYS A 375 1.42 -10.12 18.35
C CYS A 375 1.85 -11.49 18.86
N TYR A 376 3.08 -11.93 18.58
CA TYR A 376 3.66 -13.14 19.14
C TYR A 376 4.76 -12.76 20.12
N ALA A 377 5.02 -13.62 21.09
CA ALA A 377 6.06 -13.37 22.08
C ALA A 377 6.79 -14.67 22.46
N LYS A 378 7.96 -14.50 23.03
CA LYS A 378 8.70 -15.63 23.62
C LYS A 378 8.02 -16.08 24.91
N THR A 379 8.15 -17.36 25.22
CA THR A 379 7.79 -17.90 26.53
C THR A 379 8.71 -17.33 27.62
N SER A 380 8.35 -17.51 28.88
CA SER A 380 9.22 -17.17 30.03
C SER A 380 10.60 -17.84 30.01
N HIS A 381 10.78 -18.87 29.19
CA HIS A 381 12.06 -19.55 28.96
C HIS A 381 12.83 -19.03 27.75
N GLY A 382 12.40 -17.89 27.16
CA GLY A 382 13.05 -17.25 26.02
C GLY A 382 12.84 -17.96 24.67
N ARG A 383 11.93 -18.94 24.58
CA ARG A 383 11.65 -19.69 23.34
C ARG A 383 10.43 -19.12 22.63
N LEU A 384 10.58 -18.87 21.32
CA LEU A 384 9.46 -18.59 20.43
C LEU A 384 8.81 -19.93 20.01
N LEU A 385 7.50 -20.04 20.22
CA LEU A 385 6.74 -21.16 19.64
C LEU A 385 6.56 -20.88 18.16
N GLN A 386 6.94 -21.85 17.31
CA GLN A 386 6.93 -21.72 15.86
C GLN A 386 5.51 -21.95 15.29
N GLN A 387 4.52 -21.31 15.90
CA GLN A 387 3.11 -21.35 15.50
C GLN A 387 2.61 -19.92 15.33
N PHE A 388 2.14 -19.63 14.13
CA PHE A 388 1.80 -18.27 13.71
C PHE A 388 0.35 -18.11 13.26
N GLY A 389 -0.52 -19.00 13.76
CA GLY A 389 -1.99 -18.90 13.62
C GLY A 389 -2.46 -18.72 12.19
N ALA A 390 -3.12 -17.61 11.89
CA ALA A 390 -3.67 -17.33 10.56
C ALA A 390 -2.62 -17.33 9.43
N LEU A 391 -1.37 -17.01 9.74
CA LEU A 391 -0.29 -17.00 8.75
C LEU A 391 0.10 -18.41 8.28
N GLU A 392 -0.28 -19.46 9.01
CA GLU A 392 -0.04 -20.85 8.58
C GLU A 392 -1.03 -21.34 7.53
N SER A 393 -2.09 -20.58 7.28
CA SER A 393 -3.03 -20.88 6.20
C SER A 393 -2.41 -20.63 4.82
N ASP A 394 -3.00 -21.23 3.77
CA ASP A 394 -2.58 -21.03 2.36
C ASP A 394 -2.57 -19.54 1.96
N GLY A 395 -3.42 -18.72 2.62
CA GLY A 395 -3.49 -17.27 2.43
C GLY A 395 -2.48 -16.44 3.23
N GLY A 396 -1.74 -17.05 4.14
CA GLY A 396 -0.94 -16.34 5.15
C GLY A 396 0.06 -15.35 4.58
N ARG A 397 0.78 -15.73 3.52
CA ARG A 397 1.71 -14.83 2.83
C ARG A 397 0.98 -13.65 2.19
N GLY A 398 -0.14 -13.90 1.52
CA GLY A 398 -0.95 -12.85 0.89
C GLY A 398 -1.49 -11.85 1.91
N MET A 399 -2.02 -12.35 3.04
CA MET A 399 -2.50 -11.50 4.13
C MET A 399 -1.40 -10.60 4.70
N LEU A 400 -0.19 -11.13 4.87
CA LEU A 400 0.95 -10.35 5.37
C LEU A 400 1.38 -9.26 4.38
N LEU A 401 1.41 -9.57 3.08
CA LEU A 401 1.71 -8.57 2.04
C LEU A 401 0.63 -7.50 1.95
N ASP A 402 -0.66 -7.87 2.06
CA ASP A 402 -1.76 -6.91 2.14
C ASP A 402 -1.63 -6.02 3.38
N ALA A 403 -1.21 -6.57 4.54
CA ALA A 403 -0.97 -5.81 5.76
C ALA A 403 0.14 -4.75 5.59
N LEU A 404 1.23 -5.11 4.93
CA LEU A 404 2.31 -4.18 4.60
C LEU A 404 1.88 -3.10 3.59
N ALA A 405 0.88 -3.40 2.77
CA ALA A 405 0.35 -2.50 1.76
C ALA A 405 -0.72 -1.53 2.29
N VAL A 406 -1.21 -1.70 3.52
CA VAL A 406 -2.23 -0.84 4.15
C VAL A 406 -1.86 0.65 4.17
N PRO A 407 -0.63 1.07 4.55
CA PRO A 407 -0.32 2.48 4.69
C PRO A 407 -0.08 3.18 3.34
N ASP A 408 -0.61 4.40 3.23
CA ASP A 408 -0.26 5.32 2.14
C ASP A 408 1.05 6.08 2.42
N ARG A 409 1.46 6.21 3.70
CA ARG A 409 2.63 7.02 4.10
C ARG A 409 3.55 6.27 5.04
N HIS A 410 3.19 6.14 6.31
CA HIS A 410 4.08 5.63 7.36
C HIS A 410 3.67 4.24 7.81
N LEU A 411 4.67 3.38 8.01
CA LEU A 411 4.51 2.05 8.59
C LEU A 411 5.40 1.92 9.82
N ASP A 412 4.78 1.64 10.96
CA ASP A 412 5.48 1.24 12.17
C ASP A 412 5.32 -0.28 12.33
N ILE A 413 6.42 -1.02 12.46
CA ILE A 413 6.42 -2.47 12.68
C ILE A 413 6.84 -2.70 14.13
N VAL A 414 6.00 -3.36 14.93
CA VAL A 414 6.26 -3.64 16.34
C VAL A 414 6.41 -5.13 16.55
N SER A 415 7.53 -5.57 17.14
CA SER A 415 7.80 -6.97 17.42
C SER A 415 8.52 -7.16 18.76
N SER A 416 8.17 -8.22 19.47
CA SER A 416 8.84 -8.66 20.69
C SER A 416 9.81 -9.84 20.47
N PHE A 417 10.03 -10.24 19.22
CA PHE A 417 10.96 -11.27 18.81
C PHE A 417 11.66 -10.88 17.52
N ALA A 418 12.83 -11.45 17.28
CA ALA A 418 13.66 -11.17 16.12
C ALA A 418 13.53 -12.26 15.05
N SER A 419 14.00 -11.96 13.83
CA SER A 419 14.03 -12.95 12.74
C SER A 419 14.85 -14.20 13.08
N ASP A 420 15.93 -14.05 13.87
CA ASP A 420 16.78 -15.15 14.32
C ASP A 420 16.10 -16.08 15.34
N ASP A 421 15.03 -15.63 16.00
CA ASP A 421 14.24 -16.49 16.90
C ASP A 421 13.36 -17.49 16.14
N MET A 422 13.21 -17.30 14.81
CA MET A 422 12.42 -18.14 13.93
C MET A 422 13.30 -19.21 13.28
N ASP A 423 13.02 -20.48 13.60
CA ASP A 423 13.76 -21.65 13.12
C ASP A 423 13.32 -22.06 11.71
N ASP A 424 14.20 -21.92 10.72
CA ASP A 424 13.91 -22.24 9.32
C ASP A 424 13.46 -23.68 9.10
N GLU A 425 13.97 -24.64 9.89
CA GLU A 425 13.59 -26.05 9.78
C GLU A 425 12.15 -26.32 10.20
N ARG A 426 11.57 -25.43 11.02
CA ARG A 426 10.19 -25.54 11.52
C ARG A 426 9.19 -24.69 10.75
N LEU A 427 9.66 -23.80 9.88
CA LEU A 427 8.79 -22.98 9.05
C LEU A 427 8.41 -23.73 7.76
N HIS A 428 7.27 -24.41 7.77
CA HIS A 428 6.84 -25.20 6.62
C HIS A 428 6.00 -24.38 5.64
N GLN A 429 5.13 -23.50 6.14
CA GLN A 429 4.20 -22.70 5.34
C GLN A 429 4.85 -21.39 4.86
N ASP A 430 4.31 -20.85 3.76
CA ASP A 430 4.84 -19.64 3.11
C ASP A 430 4.58 -18.36 3.94
N GLY A 431 3.51 -18.31 4.72
CA GLY A 431 3.22 -17.15 5.56
C GLY A 431 4.25 -16.93 6.66
N PRO A 432 4.59 -17.93 7.51
CA PRO A 432 5.67 -17.83 8.49
C PRO A 432 7.05 -17.54 7.88
N LYS A 433 7.38 -18.10 6.69
CA LYS A 433 8.60 -17.77 5.95
C LYS A 433 8.64 -16.30 5.54
N ALA A 434 7.52 -15.81 5.02
CA ALA A 434 7.36 -14.40 4.67
C ALA A 434 7.48 -13.50 5.90
N LEU A 435 6.90 -13.90 7.05
CA LEU A 435 7.03 -13.17 8.31
C LEU A 435 8.51 -13.01 8.72
N LYS A 436 9.28 -14.10 8.65
CA LYS A 436 10.73 -14.05 8.92
C LYS A 436 11.45 -13.10 7.96
N THR A 437 11.09 -13.12 6.69
CA THR A 437 11.66 -12.21 5.67
C THR A 437 11.32 -10.75 5.97
N VAL A 438 10.09 -10.46 6.36
CA VAL A 438 9.65 -9.12 6.76
C VAL A 438 10.41 -8.62 7.99
N LEU A 439 10.55 -9.46 9.01
CA LEU A 439 11.32 -9.10 10.21
C LEU A 439 12.78 -8.81 9.88
N ARG A 440 13.43 -9.69 9.11
CA ARG A 440 14.83 -9.49 8.68
C ARG A 440 15.00 -8.18 7.90
N TRP A 441 14.06 -7.88 7.03
CA TRP A 441 14.05 -6.61 6.30
C TRP A 441 13.85 -5.42 7.24
N ALA A 442 12.91 -5.51 8.19
CA ALA A 442 12.63 -4.45 9.15
C ALA A 442 13.83 -4.19 10.09
N GLU A 443 14.51 -5.24 10.55
CA GLU A 443 15.73 -5.15 11.35
C GLU A 443 16.88 -4.43 10.63
N GLN A 444 16.97 -4.56 9.32
CA GLN A 444 17.96 -3.84 8.49
C GLN A 444 17.68 -2.34 8.34
N LEU A 445 16.44 -1.91 8.61
CA LEU A 445 16.08 -0.49 8.55
C LEU A 445 16.50 0.27 9.82
N ASP A 446 16.73 -0.44 10.92
CA ASP A 446 17.13 0.13 12.20
C ASP A 446 18.66 0.00 12.37
N ASP A 447 19.40 1.05 11.98
CA ASP A 447 20.85 1.15 12.13
C ASP A 447 21.32 0.98 13.61
N SER A 448 20.43 1.08 14.60
CA SER A 448 20.72 0.90 16.01
C SER A 448 20.85 -0.57 16.44
N MET A 449 20.39 -1.51 15.61
CA MET A 449 20.36 -2.95 15.88
C MET A 449 21.61 -3.69 15.37
N VAL A 450 22.69 -3.01 15.03
CA VAL A 450 23.97 -3.69 14.77
C VAL A 450 24.44 -4.34 16.07
N ARG A 451 24.00 -5.56 16.32
CA ARG A 451 24.51 -6.39 17.42
C ARG A 451 26.02 -6.57 17.21
N PRO A 452 26.86 -6.27 18.21
CA PRO A 452 28.26 -6.62 18.12
C PRO A 452 28.33 -8.13 17.89
N ALA A 453 29.04 -8.54 16.84
CA ALA A 453 29.28 -9.94 16.56
C ALA A 453 29.78 -10.60 17.86
N ILE A 454 29.08 -11.62 18.34
CA ILE A 454 29.51 -12.46 19.44
C ILE A 454 30.83 -13.06 18.96
N LYS A 455 31.94 -12.57 19.50
CA LYS A 455 33.22 -13.25 19.35
C LYS A 455 33.06 -14.62 20.02
N GLU A 456 33.03 -15.66 19.21
CA GLU A 456 33.28 -17.00 19.70
C GLU A 456 34.65 -16.96 20.39
N SER A 457 34.65 -16.88 21.71
CA SER A 457 35.81 -17.12 22.52
C SER A 457 36.06 -18.63 22.48
N GLY A 458 36.85 -19.04 21.50
CA GLY A 458 37.51 -20.34 21.54
C GLY A 458 38.47 -20.35 22.70
N GLU A 459 38.05 -20.81 23.85
CA GLU A 459 38.96 -21.32 24.87
C GLU A 459 39.11 -22.83 24.70
N ASN A 460 40.19 -23.20 24.02
CA ASN A 460 40.86 -24.45 24.25
C ASN A 460 41.32 -24.46 25.69
N VAL A 461 40.82 -25.41 26.49
CA VAL A 461 41.48 -25.85 27.73
C VAL A 461 41.74 -27.34 27.61
N LEU A 462 42.99 -27.64 27.72
CA LEU A 462 43.68 -28.93 27.86
C LEU A 462 42.94 -29.93 28.77
#